data_531bc012e78cedb53e74889e48ad9cc6
#
_entry.id   531bc012e78cedb53e74889e48ad9cc6
#
_cell.length_a   1.000
_cell.length_b   1.000
_cell.length_c   1.000
_cell.angle_alpha   90.00
_cell.angle_beta   90.00
_cell.angle_gamma   90.00
#
_symmetry.space_group_name_H-M   'P 1'
#
loop_
_entity.id
_entity.type
_entity.pdbx_description
1 polymer ?
#
loop_
_entity_poly.entity_id
_entity_poly.type
_entity_poly.pdbx_seq_one_letter_code
_entity_poly.pdbx_strand_id
1 'polypeptide(L)'
;AAADAKRKADADAKERAAEEARASSAKQAAEEAAQKKAEAKQIASTAKRDFENKIKRAWDTPAGSTGKTATARVTLSDSGAVRSVIVSSSDPDMKASVEAAVRSAAPYPMPSDPEARRQAQSFTSSFTAK
;
A
#
# COMPACT_ATOMS: atom_id res chain seq x y z
N ALA A 1 -38.25 -29.48 42.38
CA ALA A 1 -36.89 -28.94 42.59
C ALA A 1 -35.89 -29.48 41.55
N ALA A 2 -35.87 -30.78 41.27
CA ALA A 2 -34.93 -31.37 40.31
C ALA A 2 -35.20 -30.94 38.86
N ALA A 3 -36.44 -30.71 38.45
CA ALA A 3 -36.81 -30.26 37.12
C ALA A 3 -36.37 -28.81 36.84
N ASP A 4 -36.44 -27.92 37.83
CA ASP A 4 -36.03 -26.54 37.73
C ASP A 4 -34.50 -26.41 37.61
N ALA A 5 -33.74 -27.19 38.37
CA ALA A 5 -32.28 -27.22 38.30
C ALA A 5 -31.80 -27.72 36.92
N LYS A 6 -32.47 -28.73 36.37
CA LYS A 6 -32.14 -29.26 35.04
C LYS A 6 -32.42 -28.25 33.92
N ARG A 7 -33.54 -27.52 33.96
CA ARG A 7 -33.85 -26.46 32.97
C ARG A 7 -32.85 -25.33 33.01
N LYS A 8 -32.41 -24.91 34.18
CA LYS A 8 -31.43 -23.87 34.35
C LYS A 8 -30.07 -24.27 33.78
N ALA A 9 -29.65 -25.51 34.03
CA ALA A 9 -28.38 -26.01 33.48
C ALA A 9 -28.39 -26.10 31.95
N ASP A 10 -29.52 -26.53 31.38
CA ASP A 10 -29.67 -26.58 29.91
C ASP A 10 -29.64 -25.17 29.26
N ALA A 11 -30.23 -24.16 29.88
CA ALA A 11 -30.19 -22.78 29.41
C ALA A 11 -28.77 -22.19 29.49
N ASP A 12 -28.05 -22.42 30.58
CA ASP A 12 -26.67 -21.98 30.75
C ASP A 12 -25.73 -22.63 29.71
N ALA A 13 -25.92 -23.91 29.40
CA ALA A 13 -25.12 -24.58 28.36
C ALA A 13 -25.35 -24.02 26.97
N LYS A 14 -26.57 -23.64 26.61
CA LYS A 14 -26.89 -23.00 25.32
C LYS A 14 -26.27 -21.61 25.22
N GLU A 15 -26.29 -20.81 26.26
CA GLU A 15 -25.66 -19.49 26.28
C GLU A 15 -24.17 -19.57 26.09
N ARG A 16 -23.48 -20.49 26.75
CA ARG A 16 -22.03 -20.69 26.62
C ARG A 16 -21.66 -21.08 25.19
N ALA A 17 -22.40 -22.00 24.58
CA ALA A 17 -22.14 -22.39 23.18
C ALA A 17 -22.33 -21.24 22.21
N ALA A 18 -23.31 -20.37 22.42
CA ALA A 18 -23.53 -19.19 21.59
C ALA A 18 -22.41 -18.15 21.74
N GLU A 19 -21.88 -17.94 22.94
CA GLU A 19 -20.76 -17.02 23.18
C GLU A 19 -19.48 -17.54 22.57
N GLU A 20 -19.17 -18.82 22.66
CA GLU A 20 -17.99 -19.43 22.04
C GLU A 20 -18.05 -19.32 20.52
N ALA A 21 -19.21 -19.54 19.90
CA ALA A 21 -19.40 -19.39 18.46
C ALA A 21 -19.18 -17.95 17.98
N ARG A 22 -19.64 -16.95 18.74
CA ARG A 22 -19.44 -15.53 18.42
C ARG A 22 -17.97 -15.12 18.54
N ALA A 23 -17.29 -15.56 19.61
CA ALA A 23 -15.87 -15.27 19.81
C ALA A 23 -15.01 -15.89 18.70
N SER A 24 -15.31 -17.11 18.27
CA SER A 24 -14.61 -17.79 17.17
C SER A 24 -14.81 -17.07 15.84
N SER A 25 -16.04 -16.64 15.52
CA SER A 25 -16.35 -15.89 14.29
C SER A 25 -15.64 -14.53 14.26
N ALA A 26 -15.60 -13.81 15.38
CA ALA A 26 -14.91 -12.54 15.48
C ALA A 26 -13.40 -12.69 15.27
N LYS A 27 -12.81 -13.74 15.82
CA LYS A 27 -11.39 -14.06 15.66
C LYS A 27 -11.05 -14.37 14.20
N GLN A 28 -11.85 -15.18 13.51
CA GLN A 28 -11.66 -15.51 12.10
C GLN A 28 -11.75 -14.25 11.22
N ALA A 29 -12.72 -13.39 11.47
CA ALA A 29 -12.88 -12.15 10.72
C ALA A 29 -11.67 -11.22 10.92
N ALA A 30 -11.13 -11.13 12.13
CA ALA A 30 -9.94 -10.33 12.42
C ALA A 30 -8.70 -10.90 11.73
N GLU A 31 -8.53 -12.21 11.70
CA GLU A 31 -7.42 -12.87 11.01
C GLU A 31 -7.49 -12.66 9.50
N GLU A 32 -8.66 -12.78 8.89
CA GLU A 32 -8.87 -12.53 7.45
C GLU A 32 -8.58 -11.07 7.11
N ALA A 33 -9.03 -10.12 7.91
CA ALA A 33 -8.76 -8.70 7.69
C ALA A 33 -7.26 -8.39 7.79
N ALA A 34 -6.55 -9.00 8.74
CA ALA A 34 -5.10 -8.86 8.88
C ALA A 34 -4.35 -9.43 7.68
N GLN A 35 -4.76 -10.59 7.17
CA GLN A 35 -4.18 -11.21 5.98
C GLN A 35 -4.40 -10.35 4.74
N LYS A 36 -5.58 -9.82 4.53
CA LYS A 36 -5.90 -8.94 3.40
C LYS A 36 -5.06 -7.67 3.42
N LYS A 37 -4.87 -7.06 4.60
CA LYS A 37 -4.00 -5.89 4.75
C LYS A 37 -2.54 -6.21 4.43
N ALA A 38 -2.04 -7.36 4.89
CA ALA A 38 -0.68 -7.80 4.62
C ALA A 38 -0.47 -8.07 3.12
N GLU A 39 -1.42 -8.73 2.47
CA GLU A 39 -1.38 -8.97 1.02
C GLU A 39 -1.42 -7.66 0.23
N ALA A 40 -2.31 -6.75 0.59
CA ALA A 40 -2.42 -5.45 -0.06
C ALA A 40 -1.13 -4.64 0.09
N LYS A 41 -0.51 -4.67 1.26
CA LYS A 41 0.78 -4.00 1.51
C LYS A 41 1.89 -4.58 0.63
N GLN A 42 1.93 -5.90 0.46
CA GLN A 42 2.92 -6.56 -0.38
C GLN A 42 2.69 -6.23 -1.86
N ILE A 43 1.46 -6.27 -2.32
CA ILE A 43 1.10 -5.89 -3.70
C ILE A 43 1.48 -4.43 -3.96
N ALA A 44 1.17 -3.53 -3.03
CA ALA A 44 1.52 -2.13 -3.13
C ALA A 44 3.03 -1.90 -3.14
N SER A 45 3.79 -2.63 -2.33
CA SER A 45 5.26 -2.56 -2.30
C SER A 45 5.86 -2.99 -3.64
N THR A 46 5.35 -4.06 -4.23
CA THR A 46 5.77 -4.53 -5.55
C THR A 46 5.41 -3.50 -6.63
N ALA A 47 4.22 -2.93 -6.57
CA ALA A 47 3.78 -1.89 -7.51
C ALA A 47 4.69 -0.65 -7.42
N LYS A 48 5.02 -0.20 -6.22
CA LYS A 48 5.93 0.94 -6.01
C LYS A 48 7.32 0.68 -6.58
N ARG A 49 7.83 -0.53 -6.44
CA ARG A 49 9.11 -0.94 -7.03
C ARG A 49 9.04 -0.91 -8.56
N ASP A 50 7.95 -1.39 -9.14
CA ASP A 50 7.73 -1.34 -10.59
C ASP A 50 7.62 0.10 -11.07
N PHE A 51 6.98 0.98 -10.33
CA PHE A 51 6.89 2.40 -10.63
C PHE A 51 8.28 3.05 -10.62
N GLU A 52 9.08 2.77 -9.61
CA GLU A 52 10.45 3.26 -9.51
C GLU A 52 11.31 2.80 -10.68
N ASN A 53 11.23 1.51 -11.04
CA ASN A 53 11.96 0.98 -12.18
C ASN A 53 11.50 1.64 -13.49
N LYS A 54 10.22 1.89 -13.65
CA LYS A 54 9.66 2.57 -14.82
C LYS A 54 10.17 4.00 -14.91
N ILE A 55 10.23 4.71 -13.80
CA ILE A 55 10.79 6.05 -13.73
C ILE A 55 12.27 6.04 -14.09
N LYS A 56 13.03 5.11 -13.54
CA LYS A 56 14.48 4.98 -13.82
C LYS A 56 14.75 4.73 -15.31
N ARG A 57 13.92 3.95 -15.96
CA ARG A 57 14.05 3.70 -17.41
C ARG A 57 13.77 4.93 -18.26
N ALA A 58 12.86 5.78 -17.80
CA ALA A 58 12.50 7.03 -18.47
C ALA A 58 13.41 8.19 -18.08
N TRP A 59 14.25 8.00 -17.07
CA TRP A 59 15.07 9.06 -16.50
C TRP A 59 16.36 9.26 -17.30
N ASP A 60 16.53 10.47 -17.81
CA ASP A 60 17.77 10.93 -18.42
C ASP A 60 18.61 11.65 -17.36
N THR A 61 19.71 11.02 -16.96
CA THR A 61 20.60 11.62 -15.97
C THR A 61 21.26 12.87 -16.53
N PRO A 62 21.16 14.04 -15.88
CA PRO A 62 21.78 15.26 -16.37
C PRO A 62 23.31 15.17 -16.36
N ALA A 63 23.93 15.70 -17.38
CA ALA A 63 25.38 15.82 -17.43
C ALA A 63 25.87 16.73 -16.29
N GLY A 64 26.89 16.29 -15.55
CA GLY A 64 27.43 17.04 -14.43
C GLY A 64 26.71 16.84 -13.10
N SER A 65 25.67 16.02 -13.07
CA SER A 65 24.93 15.70 -11.83
C SER A 65 25.36 14.39 -11.20
N THR A 66 26.42 13.76 -11.68
CA THR A 66 26.93 12.49 -11.16
C THR A 66 27.18 12.57 -9.65
N GLY A 67 26.63 11.59 -8.90
CA GLY A 67 26.72 11.54 -7.45
C GLY A 67 25.68 12.38 -6.73
N LYS A 68 24.89 13.18 -7.42
CA LYS A 68 23.79 13.94 -6.84
C LYS A 68 22.58 13.05 -6.60
N THR A 69 21.85 13.35 -5.55
CA THR A 69 20.65 12.59 -5.15
C THR A 69 19.43 13.48 -5.18
N ALA A 70 18.32 12.92 -5.64
CA ALA A 70 17.01 13.56 -5.59
C ALA A 70 16.00 12.61 -4.95
N THR A 71 15.10 13.16 -4.18
CA THR A 71 13.99 12.40 -3.58
C THR A 71 12.68 12.89 -4.20
N ALA A 72 11.93 11.98 -4.79
CA ALA A 72 10.65 12.27 -5.41
C ALA A 72 9.51 11.72 -4.57
N ARG A 73 8.55 12.59 -4.27
CA ARG A 73 7.28 12.21 -3.66
C ARG A 73 6.19 12.34 -4.72
N VAL A 74 5.57 11.24 -5.05
CA VAL A 74 4.61 11.15 -6.14
C VAL A 74 3.24 10.76 -5.61
N THR A 75 2.20 11.46 -6.05
CA THR A 75 0.80 11.11 -5.77
C THR A 75 0.11 10.81 -7.08
N LEU A 76 -0.52 9.63 -7.16
CA LEU A 76 -1.21 9.14 -8.34
C LEU A 76 -2.71 9.12 -8.14
N SER A 77 -3.45 9.12 -9.25
CA SER A 77 -4.88 8.86 -9.26
C SER A 77 -5.15 7.35 -9.28
N ASP A 78 -6.42 6.95 -9.15
CA ASP A 78 -6.83 5.55 -9.26
C ASP A 78 -6.46 4.90 -10.58
N SER A 79 -6.37 5.68 -11.64
CA SER A 79 -6.00 5.21 -12.97
C SER A 79 -4.49 5.15 -13.21
N GLY A 80 -3.67 5.62 -12.26
CA GLY A 80 -2.23 5.67 -12.40
C GLY A 80 -1.70 6.96 -13.02
N ALA A 81 -2.54 7.95 -13.24
CA ALA A 81 -2.11 9.26 -13.71
C ALA A 81 -1.44 10.04 -12.58
N VAL A 82 -0.45 10.85 -12.90
CA VAL A 82 0.26 11.68 -11.91
C VAL A 82 -0.62 12.86 -11.49
N ARG A 83 -0.93 12.94 -10.19
CA ARG A 83 -1.68 14.06 -9.61
C ARG A 83 -0.75 15.15 -9.10
N SER A 84 0.33 14.76 -8.43
CA SER A 84 1.35 15.70 -7.97
C SER A 84 2.71 15.03 -7.89
N VAL A 85 3.75 15.81 -8.09
CA VAL A 85 5.15 15.39 -7.96
C VAL A 85 5.88 16.46 -7.19
N ILE A 86 6.53 16.05 -6.11
CA ILE A 86 7.40 16.93 -5.32
C ILE A 86 8.78 16.30 -5.31
N VAL A 87 9.73 16.98 -5.94
CA VAL A 87 11.13 16.52 -5.99
C VAL A 87 11.98 17.43 -5.13
N SER A 88 12.75 16.84 -4.21
CA SER A 88 13.70 17.54 -3.37
C SER A 88 15.11 17.16 -3.79
N SER A 89 15.90 18.14 -4.19
CA SER A 89 17.30 17.96 -4.53
C SER A 89 18.05 19.29 -4.35
N SER A 90 19.33 19.17 -4.01
CA SER A 90 20.22 20.34 -3.98
C SER A 90 20.60 20.81 -5.39
N ASP A 91 20.42 19.96 -6.40
CA ASP A 91 20.73 20.26 -7.79
C ASP A 91 19.42 20.49 -8.56
N PRO A 92 19.19 21.73 -9.10
CA PRO A 92 17.99 22.02 -9.89
C PRO A 92 17.84 21.15 -11.14
N ASP A 93 18.94 20.76 -11.77
CA ASP A 93 18.92 19.91 -12.96
C ASP A 93 18.43 18.50 -12.62
N MET A 94 18.87 17.96 -11.48
CA MET A 94 18.35 16.69 -10.96
C MET A 94 16.86 16.77 -10.68
N LYS A 95 16.42 17.83 -10.03
CA LYS A 95 15.02 18.05 -9.71
C LYS A 95 14.15 18.05 -10.97
N ALA A 96 14.52 18.82 -11.98
CA ALA A 96 13.80 18.91 -13.24
C ALA A 96 13.81 17.59 -14.00
N SER A 97 14.95 16.90 -14.02
CA SER A 97 15.13 15.61 -14.69
C SER A 97 14.25 14.51 -14.08
N VAL A 98 14.25 14.39 -12.76
CA VAL A 98 13.44 13.37 -12.06
C VAL A 98 11.95 13.68 -12.23
N GLU A 99 11.55 14.93 -12.11
CA GLU A 99 10.16 15.35 -12.31
C GLU A 99 9.68 15.00 -13.73
N ALA A 100 10.49 15.29 -14.75
CA ALA A 100 10.18 14.93 -16.12
C ALA A 100 10.08 13.42 -16.33
N ALA A 101 10.97 12.65 -15.71
CA ALA A 101 10.94 11.18 -15.77
C ALA A 101 9.68 10.61 -15.14
N VAL A 102 9.25 11.13 -13.98
CA VAL A 102 8.02 10.71 -13.33
C VAL A 102 6.81 10.92 -14.23
N ARG A 103 6.72 12.07 -14.87
CA ARG A 103 5.61 12.40 -15.77
C ARG A 103 5.65 11.59 -17.05
N SER A 104 6.85 11.35 -17.62
CA SER A 104 7.02 10.52 -18.81
C SER A 104 6.65 9.06 -18.58
N ALA A 105 6.88 8.55 -17.39
CA ALA A 105 6.58 7.18 -17.05
C ALA A 105 5.07 6.92 -16.84
N ALA A 106 4.27 7.96 -16.66
CA ALA A 106 2.82 7.83 -16.50
C ALA A 106 2.14 7.44 -17.83
N PRO A 107 1.02 6.71 -17.81
CA PRO A 107 0.32 6.22 -16.62
C PRO A 107 1.01 5.01 -16.00
N TYR A 108 0.89 4.88 -14.69
CA TYR A 108 1.46 3.75 -13.96
C TYR A 108 0.47 2.60 -13.88
N PRO A 109 0.93 1.33 -13.99
CA PRO A 109 0.04 0.17 -13.86
C PRO A 109 -0.40 -0.01 -12.42
N MET A 110 -1.62 0.39 -12.10
CA MET A 110 -2.18 0.28 -10.76
C MET A 110 -2.62 -1.14 -10.45
N PRO A 111 -2.44 -1.63 -9.19
CA PRO A 111 -2.96 -2.94 -8.80
C PRO A 111 -4.48 -3.00 -8.92
N SER A 112 -5.01 -4.19 -9.20
CA SER A 112 -6.45 -4.39 -9.27
C SER A 112 -7.13 -4.41 -7.90
N ASP A 113 -6.40 -4.78 -6.84
CA ASP A 113 -6.92 -4.76 -5.48
C ASP A 113 -7.13 -3.31 -5.01
N PRO A 114 -8.36 -2.91 -4.58
CA PRO A 114 -8.63 -1.54 -4.16
C PRO A 114 -7.76 -1.06 -3.00
N GLU A 115 -7.47 -1.92 -2.03
CA GLU A 115 -6.63 -1.56 -0.89
C GLU A 115 -5.17 -1.35 -1.31
N ALA A 116 -4.65 -2.25 -2.15
CA ALA A 116 -3.29 -2.13 -2.69
C ALA A 116 -3.17 -0.88 -3.57
N ARG A 117 -4.19 -0.58 -4.38
CA ARG A 117 -4.23 0.62 -5.22
C ARG A 117 -4.15 1.88 -4.37
N ARG A 118 -4.92 1.96 -3.29
CA ARG A 118 -4.91 3.10 -2.37
C ARG A 118 -3.54 3.29 -1.74
N GLN A 119 -2.89 2.21 -1.31
CA GLN A 119 -1.54 2.26 -0.74
C GLN A 119 -0.48 2.66 -1.78
N ALA A 120 -0.65 2.27 -3.03
CA ALA A 120 0.27 2.58 -4.11
C ALA A 120 0.09 3.99 -4.70
N GLN A 121 -0.99 4.69 -4.40
CA GLN A 121 -1.26 6.03 -4.92
C GLN A 121 -0.25 7.08 -4.46
N SER A 122 0.42 6.87 -3.35
CA SER A 122 1.44 7.77 -2.83
C SER A 122 2.71 6.99 -2.54
N PHE A 123 3.82 7.41 -3.13
CA PHE A 123 5.12 6.78 -2.89
C PHE A 123 6.25 7.80 -2.93
N THR A 124 7.34 7.43 -2.27
CA THR A 124 8.56 8.23 -2.23
C THR A 124 9.72 7.37 -2.73
N SER A 125 10.50 7.89 -3.67
CA SER A 125 11.67 7.22 -4.22
C SER A 125 12.86 8.15 -4.24
N SER A 126 14.04 7.58 -4.01
CA SER A 126 15.31 8.29 -4.11
C SER A 126 16.03 7.89 -5.38
N PHE A 127 16.58 8.86 -6.08
CA PHE A 127 17.31 8.68 -7.32
C PHE A 127 18.72 9.27 -7.18
N THR A 128 19.72 8.50 -7.54
CA THR A 128 21.12 8.94 -7.52
C THR A 128 21.69 8.88 -8.92
N ALA A 129 22.25 9.98 -9.38
CA ALA A 129 22.92 10.04 -10.68
C ALA A 129 24.26 9.30 -10.62
N LYS A 130 24.46 8.43 -11.58
CA LYS A 130 25.70 7.62 -11.68
C LYS A 130 26.58 8.09 -12.82
#